data_b126cd57c033c7c675207e6e2ff8826c
#
_entry.id   b126cd57c033c7c675207e6e2ff8826c
#
_cell.length_a   1.000
_cell.length_b   1.000
_cell.length_c   1.000
_cell.angle_alpha   90.00
_cell.angle_beta   90.00
_cell.angle_gamma   90.00
#
_symmetry.space_group_name_H-M   'P 1'
#
loop_
_entity.id
_entity.type
_entity.pdbx_description
1 polymer ?
#
loop_
_entity_poly.entity_id
_entity_poly.type
_entity_poly.pdbx_seq_one_letter_code
_entity_poly.pdbx_strand_id
1 'polypeptide(L)'
;MSTILIIDDEKAIRKTLSEILSYEGYKIDDAENGEEGLKKLKEKNYDAVLCDIKMPKVDGIEFLEKSKEINPDVPIIMISGHGTIETAVEAVKKGAFDYVAKPPDLNRL
;
A
#
# COMPACT_ATOMS: atom_id res chain seq x y z
N MET A 1 8.81 -17.33 0.45
CA MET A 1 8.57 -16.23 1.38
C MET A 1 7.91 -15.08 0.63
N SER A 2 6.79 -14.62 1.16
CA SER A 2 6.06 -13.53 0.51
C SER A 2 6.74 -12.19 0.69
N THR A 3 6.72 -11.38 -0.35
CA THR A 3 7.32 -10.04 -0.35
C THR A 3 6.22 -8.99 -0.42
N ILE A 4 6.26 -8.03 0.51
CA ILE A 4 5.26 -6.98 0.62
C ILE A 4 5.93 -5.62 0.42
N LEU A 5 5.31 -4.76 -0.38
CA LEU A 5 5.75 -3.38 -0.55
C LEU A 5 4.86 -2.47 0.29
N ILE A 6 5.48 -1.62 1.10
CA ILE A 6 4.77 -0.64 1.93
C ILE A 6 5.05 0.76 1.38
N ILE A 7 3.99 1.49 1.06
CA ILE A 7 4.10 2.85 0.52
C ILE A 7 3.38 3.82 1.47
N ASP A 8 4.14 4.70 2.10
CA ASP A 8 3.60 5.69 3.03
C ASP A 8 4.62 6.81 3.16
N ASP A 9 4.19 8.05 3.21
CA ASP A 9 5.08 9.20 3.37
C ASP A 9 5.56 9.38 4.81
N GLU A 10 4.91 8.72 5.77
CA GLU A 10 5.29 8.76 7.17
C GLU A 10 6.29 7.65 7.50
N LYS A 11 7.53 8.05 7.77
CA LYS A 11 8.61 7.10 8.08
C LYS A 11 8.26 6.20 9.28
N ALA A 12 7.65 6.78 10.31
CA ALA A 12 7.28 6.02 11.51
C ALA A 12 6.31 4.90 11.20
N ILE A 13 5.33 5.16 10.32
CA ILE A 13 4.35 4.14 9.90
C ILE A 13 5.04 3.05 9.11
N ARG A 14 5.90 3.42 8.13
CA ARG A 14 6.66 2.42 7.36
C ARG A 14 7.48 1.52 8.26
N LYS A 15 8.17 2.12 9.23
CA LYS A 15 9.02 1.37 10.16
C LYS A 15 8.19 0.41 11.00
N THR A 16 7.10 0.88 11.58
CA THR A 16 6.23 0.05 12.42
C THR A 16 5.65 -1.12 11.64
N LEU A 17 5.09 -0.87 10.47
CA LEU A 17 4.53 -1.93 9.64
C LEU A 17 5.61 -2.92 9.18
N SER A 18 6.78 -2.41 8.82
CA SER A 18 7.90 -3.26 8.40
C SER A 18 8.33 -4.20 9.51
N GLU A 19 8.44 -3.70 10.74
CA GLU A 19 8.83 -4.52 11.89
C GLU A 19 7.81 -5.61 12.19
N ILE A 20 6.53 -5.24 12.19
CA ILE A 20 5.45 -6.18 12.50
C ILE A 20 5.37 -7.28 11.44
N LEU A 21 5.37 -6.91 10.17
CA LEU A 21 5.24 -7.87 9.09
C LEU A 21 6.50 -8.73 8.92
N SER A 22 7.68 -8.16 9.18
CA SER A 22 8.92 -8.93 9.16
C SER A 22 8.91 -9.99 10.27
N TYR A 23 8.36 -9.65 11.41
CA TYR A 23 8.23 -10.59 12.52
C TYR A 23 7.35 -11.78 12.14
N GLU A 24 6.34 -11.53 11.30
CA GLU A 24 5.44 -12.58 10.81
C GLU A 24 6.05 -13.40 9.66
N GLY A 25 7.27 -13.11 9.27
CA GLY A 25 7.99 -13.87 8.25
C GLY A 25 7.94 -13.31 6.84
N TYR A 26 7.36 -12.13 6.64
CA TYR A 26 7.33 -11.50 5.32
C TYR A 26 8.62 -10.76 5.02
N LYS A 27 8.95 -10.71 3.76
CA LYS A 27 10.05 -9.88 3.28
C LYS A 27 9.48 -8.53 2.89
N ILE A 28 10.08 -7.44 3.37
CA ILE A 28 9.51 -6.10 3.25
C ILE A 28 10.42 -5.18 2.46
N ASP A 29 9.84 -4.50 1.47
CA ASP A 29 10.43 -3.32 0.85
C ASP A 29 9.52 -2.14 1.17
N ASP A 30 10.04 -0.92 1.14
CA ASP A 30 9.22 0.25 1.38
C ASP A 30 9.52 1.38 0.39
N ALA A 31 8.58 2.31 0.27
CA ALA A 31 8.69 3.49 -0.56
C ALA A 31 8.05 4.66 0.18
N GLU A 32 8.59 5.85 0.00
CA GLU A 32 8.09 7.03 0.71
C GLU A 32 7.01 7.80 -0.06
N ASN A 33 6.76 7.43 -1.30
CA ASN A 33 5.71 8.03 -2.12
C ASN A 33 5.30 7.08 -3.24
N GLY A 34 4.20 7.44 -3.93
CA GLY A 34 3.66 6.61 -4.99
C GLY A 34 4.58 6.47 -6.20
N GLU A 35 5.32 7.51 -6.53
CA GLU A 35 6.26 7.47 -7.65
C GLU A 35 7.35 6.42 -7.42
N GLU A 36 7.95 6.43 -6.24
CA GLU A 36 8.94 5.42 -5.85
C GLU A 36 8.33 4.03 -5.81
N GLY A 37 7.09 3.93 -5.31
CA GLY A 37 6.36 2.66 -5.27
C GLY A 37 6.13 2.07 -6.65
N LEU A 38 5.74 2.90 -7.61
CA LEU A 38 5.54 2.45 -9.00
C LEU A 38 6.84 1.97 -9.62
N LYS A 39 7.94 2.68 -9.34
CA LYS A 39 9.26 2.27 -9.82
C LYS A 39 9.64 0.90 -9.30
N LYS A 40 9.44 0.66 -8.01
CA LYS A 40 9.74 -0.64 -7.39
C LYS A 40 8.85 -1.74 -7.96
N LEU A 41 7.58 -1.43 -8.22
CA LEU A 41 6.65 -2.39 -8.80
C LEU A 41 7.09 -2.86 -10.18
N LYS A 42 7.71 -1.98 -10.96
CA LYS A 42 8.26 -2.32 -12.29
C LYS A 42 9.49 -3.21 -12.19
N GLU A 43 10.27 -3.05 -11.13
CA GLU A 43 11.55 -3.75 -10.98
C GLU A 43 11.41 -5.13 -10.36
N LYS A 44 10.35 -5.38 -9.60
CA LYS A 44 10.22 -6.58 -8.79
C LYS A 44 8.77 -6.98 -8.64
N ASN A 45 8.52 -8.27 -8.48
CA ASN A 45 7.17 -8.77 -8.19
C ASN A 45 6.92 -8.77 -6.70
N TYR A 46 5.74 -8.32 -6.31
CA TYR A 46 5.30 -8.32 -4.91
C TYR A 46 4.04 -9.15 -4.76
N ASP A 47 3.88 -9.76 -3.60
CA ASP A 47 2.70 -10.57 -3.29
C ASP A 47 1.54 -9.69 -2.80
N ALA A 48 1.85 -8.52 -2.24
CA ALA A 48 0.85 -7.54 -1.84
C ALA A 48 1.49 -6.17 -1.71
N VAL A 49 0.69 -5.12 -1.76
CA VAL A 49 1.12 -3.74 -1.55
C VAL A 49 0.21 -3.10 -0.51
N LEU A 50 0.80 -2.48 0.50
CA LEU A 50 0.10 -1.62 1.45
C LEU A 50 0.40 -0.18 1.07
N CYS A 51 -0.62 0.59 0.73
CA CYS A 51 -0.44 1.95 0.21
C CYS A 51 -1.31 2.96 0.94
N ASP A 52 -0.69 4.04 1.42
CA ASP A 52 -1.43 5.17 1.98
C ASP A 52 -2.17 5.90 0.86
N ILE A 53 -3.37 6.38 1.13
CA ILE A 53 -4.17 7.11 0.15
C ILE A 53 -3.63 8.51 -0.07
N LYS A 54 -3.34 9.25 1.00
CA LYS A 54 -2.87 10.64 0.90
C LYS A 54 -1.37 10.73 1.00
N MET A 55 -0.72 10.99 -0.12
CA MET A 55 0.71 11.14 -0.22
C MET A 55 1.05 12.27 -1.18
N PRO A 56 2.21 12.94 -0.99
CA PRO A 56 2.67 13.91 -1.99
C PRO A 56 3.05 13.20 -3.30
N LYS A 57 3.14 13.95 -4.37
CA LYS A 57 3.45 13.49 -5.74
C LYS A 57 2.32 12.61 -6.27
N VAL A 58 2.49 11.32 -6.29
CA VAL A 58 1.43 10.41 -6.76
C VAL A 58 0.66 9.92 -5.54
N ASP A 59 -0.62 10.32 -5.41
CA ASP A 59 -1.44 9.87 -4.28
C ASP A 59 -1.85 8.40 -4.43
N GLY A 60 -2.45 7.86 -3.37
CA GLY A 60 -2.77 6.43 -3.31
C GLY A 60 -3.75 5.98 -4.38
N ILE A 61 -4.74 6.80 -4.73
CA ILE A 61 -5.71 6.43 -5.77
C ILE A 61 -5.04 6.43 -7.14
N GLU A 62 -4.24 7.43 -7.42
CA GLU A 62 -3.47 7.49 -8.68
C GLU A 62 -2.49 6.32 -8.76
N PHE A 63 -1.82 6.00 -7.65
CA PHE A 63 -0.95 4.84 -7.57
C PHE A 63 -1.71 3.56 -7.91
N LEU A 64 -2.88 3.39 -7.32
CA LEU A 64 -3.72 2.21 -7.56
C LEU A 64 -4.05 2.05 -9.04
N GLU A 65 -4.48 3.12 -9.70
CA GLU A 65 -4.79 3.08 -11.12
C GLU A 65 -3.58 2.71 -11.97
N LYS A 66 -2.44 3.34 -11.70
CA LYS A 66 -1.21 3.08 -12.45
C LYS A 66 -0.64 1.69 -12.18
N SER A 67 -0.78 1.18 -10.95
CA SER A 67 -0.30 -0.15 -10.61
C SER A 67 -1.01 -1.25 -11.39
N LYS A 68 -2.28 -1.04 -11.72
CA LYS A 68 -3.05 -2.01 -12.52
C LYS A 68 -2.54 -2.13 -13.94
N GLU A 69 -1.91 -1.10 -14.46
CA GLU A 69 -1.27 -1.15 -15.79
C GLU A 69 0.02 -1.93 -15.75
N ILE A 70 0.73 -1.91 -14.62
CA ILE A 70 2.02 -2.59 -14.45
C ILE A 70 1.80 -4.07 -14.09
N ASN A 71 0.97 -4.32 -13.09
CA ASN A 71 0.68 -5.67 -12.61
C ASN A 71 -0.76 -5.72 -12.09
N PRO A 72 -1.72 -6.11 -12.93
CA PRO A 72 -3.13 -6.10 -12.55
C PRO A 72 -3.50 -7.14 -11.48
N ASP A 73 -2.64 -8.12 -11.25
CA ASP A 73 -2.94 -9.21 -10.33
C ASP A 73 -2.46 -8.97 -8.90
N VAL A 74 -1.60 -7.98 -8.66
CA VAL A 74 -1.09 -7.74 -7.31
C VAL A 74 -2.19 -7.13 -6.43
N PRO A 75 -2.48 -7.71 -5.25
CA PRO A 75 -3.46 -7.12 -4.34
C PRO A 75 -2.91 -5.83 -3.73
N ILE A 76 -3.71 -4.77 -3.79
CA ILE A 76 -3.38 -3.47 -3.20
C ILE A 76 -4.32 -3.23 -2.03
N ILE A 77 -3.77 -3.07 -0.84
CA ILE A 77 -4.53 -2.74 0.37
C ILE A 77 -4.29 -1.26 0.67
N MET A 78 -5.37 -0.48 0.67
CA MET A 78 -5.29 0.94 0.95
C MET A 78 -5.36 1.20 2.45
N ILE A 79 -4.51 2.10 2.94
CA ILE A 79 -4.48 2.48 4.35
C ILE A 79 -4.65 3.99 4.42
N SER A 80 -5.51 4.49 5.33
CA SER A 80 -5.67 5.93 5.47
C SER A 80 -6.05 6.33 6.89
N GLY A 81 -5.39 7.37 7.40
CA GLY A 81 -5.76 8.00 8.66
C GLY A 81 -6.83 9.07 8.49
N HIS A 82 -7.10 9.47 7.26
CA HIS A 82 -8.02 10.56 6.94
C HIS A 82 -9.10 10.14 5.96
N GLY A 83 -9.31 8.82 5.84
CA GLY A 83 -10.26 8.29 4.88
C GLY A 83 -11.70 8.52 5.29
N THR A 84 -12.54 8.70 4.28
CA THR A 84 -13.99 8.74 4.44
C THR A 84 -14.57 7.48 3.79
N ILE A 85 -15.85 7.24 4.02
CA ILE A 85 -16.56 6.16 3.35
C ILE A 85 -16.47 6.34 1.83
N GLU A 86 -16.57 7.58 1.36
CA GLU A 86 -16.47 7.88 -0.07
C GLU A 86 -15.12 7.50 -0.65
N THR A 87 -14.04 7.80 0.07
CA THR A 87 -12.69 7.44 -0.35
C THR A 87 -12.51 5.93 -0.41
N ALA A 88 -13.03 5.22 0.59
CA ALA A 88 -12.97 3.76 0.62
C ALA A 88 -13.71 3.13 -0.54
N VAL A 89 -14.91 3.64 -0.84
CA VAL A 89 -15.71 3.16 -1.97
C VAL A 89 -14.98 3.40 -3.29
N GLU A 90 -14.39 4.59 -3.46
CA GLU A 90 -13.62 4.92 -4.66
C GLU A 90 -12.43 3.98 -4.84
N ALA A 91 -11.69 3.71 -3.77
CA ALA A 91 -10.54 2.81 -3.82
C ALA A 91 -10.95 1.40 -4.26
N VAL A 92 -12.02 0.86 -3.68
CA VAL A 92 -12.51 -0.47 -4.06
C VAL A 92 -12.99 -0.51 -5.50
N LYS A 93 -13.70 0.52 -5.95
CA LYS A 93 -14.16 0.62 -7.34
C LYS A 93 -13.00 0.67 -8.34
N LYS A 94 -11.88 1.24 -7.94
CA LYS A 94 -10.69 1.34 -8.80
C LYS A 94 -9.78 0.12 -8.68
N GLY A 95 -10.18 -0.88 -7.92
CA GLY A 95 -9.52 -2.17 -7.89
C GLY A 95 -8.70 -2.49 -6.65
N ALA A 96 -8.83 -1.71 -5.58
CA ALA A 96 -8.18 -2.05 -4.31
C ALA A 96 -8.76 -3.36 -3.77
N PHE A 97 -7.89 -4.17 -3.20
CA PHE A 97 -8.30 -5.43 -2.57
C PHE A 97 -9.05 -5.16 -1.26
N ASP A 98 -8.57 -4.21 -0.47
CA ASP A 98 -9.15 -3.88 0.82
C ASP A 98 -8.79 -2.45 1.21
N TYR A 99 -9.43 -1.95 2.26
CA TYR A 99 -9.24 -0.62 2.80
C TYR A 99 -9.18 -0.71 4.33
N VAL A 100 -8.12 -0.18 4.93
CA VAL A 100 -7.89 -0.26 6.38
C VAL A 100 -7.63 1.15 6.92
N ALA A 101 -8.33 1.54 7.99
CA ALA A 101 -8.11 2.82 8.65
C ALA A 101 -6.85 2.80 9.51
N LYS A 102 -6.17 3.92 9.63
CA LYS A 102 -5.03 4.09 10.54
C LYS A 102 -5.55 4.42 11.96
N PRO A 103 -4.90 3.97 13.03
CA PRO A 103 -3.80 3.02 13.00
C PRO A 103 -4.27 1.65 12.50
N PRO A 104 -3.41 0.90 11.80
CA PRO A 104 -3.85 -0.38 11.21
C PRO A 104 -4.30 -1.36 12.29
N ASP A 105 -5.40 -2.05 11.99
CA ASP A 105 -5.84 -3.17 12.80
C ASP A 105 -5.04 -4.39 12.34
N LEU A 106 -4.11 -4.82 13.17
CA LEU A 106 -3.19 -5.90 12.83
C LEU A 106 -3.89 -7.23 12.58
N ASN A 107 -5.06 -7.42 13.17
CA ASN A 107 -5.82 -8.64 12.95
C ASN A 107 -6.44 -8.70 11.56
N ARG A 108 -6.57 -7.57 10.89
CA ARG A 108 -7.08 -7.50 9.53
C ARG A 108 -5.99 -7.65 8.48
N LEU A 109 -4.76 -7.38 8.85
CA LEU A 109 -3.64 -7.51 7.93
C LEU A 109 -3.16 -8.94 7.85
#